data_133953eae739b634bf417e74c2d03f79
#
_entry.id   133953eae739b634bf417e74c2d03f79
#
_cell.length_a   1.000
_cell.length_b   1.000
_cell.length_c   1.000
_cell.angle_alpha   90.00
_cell.angle_beta   90.00
_cell.angle_gamma   90.00
#
_symmetry.space_group_name_H-M   'P 1'
#
loop_
_entity.id
_entity.type
_entity.pdbx_description
1 polymer ?
#
loop_
_entity_poly.entity_id
_entity_poly.type
_entity_poly.pdbx_seq_one_letter_code
_entity_poly.pdbx_strand_id
1 'polypeptide(L)'
;MGQKVHPTGIRLGIVKEHTSVWYADGRTYADYLFADLKVRAYLLDKLKSASVSRVDIARPAQTARITIHTARPGIVIGKKGEDVEKLRQDLTKQMGVPVHINIEEIRKPELDGMLVAQSVAQQLERRVMFRRAMKRAVQNAMRIGAKGIKIQVSGRLGGAEIARTEWYREGRVPLHTLRADIDYATYEAHTTYGVIGLSLIHISEPTRPERIS
;
A
#
# COMPACT_ATOMS: atom_id res chain seq x y z
N MET A 1 -1.19 2.65 -28.19
CA MET A 1 -1.56 1.72 -27.09
C MET A 1 -2.57 2.41 -26.18
N GLY A 2 -3.71 1.76 -25.86
CA GLY A 2 -4.72 2.32 -24.99
C GLY A 2 -4.24 2.45 -23.53
N GLN A 3 -4.86 3.36 -22.79
CA GLN A 3 -4.62 3.52 -21.35
C GLN A 3 -5.16 2.30 -20.60
N LYS A 4 -4.45 1.88 -19.54
CA LYS A 4 -4.86 0.78 -18.68
C LYS A 4 -5.63 1.34 -17.47
N VAL A 5 -6.77 0.73 -17.17
CA VAL A 5 -7.55 1.06 -15.98
C VAL A 5 -6.78 0.67 -14.72
N HIS A 6 -6.91 1.46 -13.65
CA HIS A 6 -6.29 1.16 -12.37
C HIS A 6 -6.88 -0.15 -11.80
N PRO A 7 -6.04 -1.17 -11.48
CA PRO A 7 -6.53 -2.49 -11.11
C PRO A 7 -7.40 -2.51 -9.86
N THR A 8 -7.07 -1.70 -8.85
CA THR A 8 -7.88 -1.56 -7.64
C THR A 8 -9.15 -0.76 -7.94
N GLY A 9 -9.05 0.35 -8.71
CA GLY A 9 -10.19 1.22 -8.99
C GLY A 9 -11.35 0.51 -9.67
N ILE A 10 -11.07 -0.35 -10.66
CA ILE A 10 -12.13 -1.11 -11.36
C ILE A 10 -12.81 -2.16 -10.47
N ARG A 11 -12.20 -2.53 -9.32
CA ARG A 11 -12.69 -3.55 -8.38
C ARG A 11 -13.35 -2.97 -7.13
N LEU A 12 -13.40 -1.64 -7.03
CA LEU A 12 -14.11 -0.98 -5.93
C LEU A 12 -15.59 -1.32 -5.97
N GLY A 13 -16.16 -1.69 -4.80
CA GLY A 13 -17.54 -2.14 -4.67
C GLY A 13 -17.82 -3.57 -5.16
N ILE A 14 -16.81 -4.29 -5.69
CA ILE A 14 -16.93 -5.70 -6.13
C ILE A 14 -16.12 -6.62 -5.21
N VAL A 15 -14.81 -6.41 -5.12
CA VAL A 15 -13.87 -7.20 -4.32
C VAL A 15 -13.06 -6.31 -3.36
N LYS A 16 -12.84 -5.06 -3.74
CA LYS A 16 -12.09 -4.08 -2.93
C LYS A 16 -13.03 -3.03 -2.37
N GLU A 17 -12.77 -2.66 -1.12
CA GLU A 17 -13.44 -1.55 -0.45
C GLU A 17 -12.62 -0.27 -0.59
N HIS A 18 -13.29 0.86 -0.44
CA HIS A 18 -12.63 2.18 -0.47
C HIS A 18 -11.91 2.43 0.86
N THR A 19 -10.73 3.04 0.80
CA THR A 19 -9.92 3.39 1.98
C THR A 19 -10.48 4.58 2.78
N SER A 20 -11.48 5.29 2.24
CA SER A 20 -12.22 6.34 2.95
C SER A 20 -13.69 5.98 2.96
N VAL A 21 -14.26 5.85 4.16
CA VAL A 21 -15.65 5.48 4.38
C VAL A 21 -16.35 6.61 5.16
N TRP A 22 -16.91 7.58 4.42
CA TRP A 22 -17.66 8.68 4.98
C TRP A 22 -18.53 9.35 3.92
N TYR A 23 -19.53 10.08 4.37
CA TYR A 23 -20.38 10.92 3.56
C TYR A 23 -20.27 12.38 4.03
N ALA A 24 -20.29 13.32 3.10
CA ALA A 24 -20.30 14.75 3.38
C ALA A 24 -21.09 15.50 2.31
N ASP A 25 -21.75 16.58 2.72
CA ASP A 25 -22.40 17.50 1.80
C ASP A 25 -21.36 18.29 0.97
N GLY A 26 -21.78 18.84 -0.17
CA GLY A 26 -20.88 19.51 -1.11
C GLY A 26 -20.03 20.62 -0.51
N ARG A 27 -20.49 21.26 0.56
CA ARG A 27 -19.73 22.33 1.26
C ARG A 27 -18.58 21.76 2.11
N THR A 28 -18.80 20.65 2.79
CA THR A 28 -17.85 20.05 3.74
C THR A 28 -16.98 18.98 3.10
N TYR A 29 -17.34 18.51 1.90
CA TYR A 29 -16.62 17.45 1.19
C TYR A 29 -15.14 17.79 0.95
N ALA A 30 -14.88 19.00 0.46
CA ALA A 30 -13.52 19.43 0.15
C ALA A 30 -12.64 19.48 1.40
N ASP A 31 -13.18 19.97 2.52
CA ASP A 31 -12.45 20.09 3.79
C ASP A 31 -12.11 18.71 4.35
N TYR A 32 -13.06 17.76 4.32
CA TYR A 32 -12.83 16.40 4.77
C TYR A 32 -11.81 15.68 3.91
N LEU A 33 -11.93 15.79 2.58
CA LEU A 33 -10.98 15.19 1.65
C LEU A 33 -9.57 15.72 1.87
N PHE A 34 -9.44 17.05 2.02
CA PHE A 34 -8.14 17.68 2.22
C PHE A 34 -7.50 17.29 3.55
N ALA A 35 -8.29 17.20 4.62
CA ALA A 35 -7.84 16.73 5.91
C ALA A 35 -7.37 15.26 5.83
N ASP A 36 -8.12 14.38 5.16
CA ASP A 36 -7.76 12.98 5.00
C ASP A 36 -6.46 12.78 4.20
N LEU A 37 -6.27 13.55 3.12
CA LEU A 37 -5.04 13.52 2.32
C LEU A 37 -3.82 13.96 3.15
N LYS A 38 -3.95 15.05 3.94
CA LYS A 38 -2.88 15.51 4.84
C LYS A 38 -2.54 14.47 5.89
N VAL A 39 -3.54 13.86 6.52
CA VAL A 39 -3.37 12.84 7.54
C VAL A 39 -2.66 11.61 6.99
N ARG A 40 -3.06 11.13 5.79
CA ARG A 40 -2.39 10.00 5.14
C ARG A 40 -0.93 10.31 4.84
N ALA A 41 -0.65 11.47 4.24
CA ALA A 41 0.73 11.87 3.94
C ALA A 41 1.58 11.94 5.21
N TYR A 42 1.05 12.55 6.28
CA TYR A 42 1.73 12.65 7.57
C TYR A 42 2.01 11.28 8.20
N LEU A 43 1.02 10.37 8.21
CA LEU A 43 1.19 9.02 8.76
C LEU A 43 2.19 8.19 7.97
N LEU A 44 2.13 8.22 6.64
CA LEU A 44 3.06 7.49 5.79
C LEU A 44 4.50 7.99 5.95
N ASP A 45 4.70 9.30 6.14
CA ASP A 45 6.02 9.89 6.36
C ASP A 45 6.56 9.54 7.76
N LYS A 46 5.76 9.77 8.80
CA LYS A 46 6.17 9.52 10.20
C LYS A 46 6.41 8.04 10.50
N LEU A 47 5.65 7.16 9.86
CA LEU A 47 5.69 5.71 10.10
C LEU A 47 6.47 4.93 9.02
N LYS A 48 7.37 5.55 8.29
CA LYS A 48 8.22 4.87 7.27
C LYS A 48 8.93 3.62 7.80
N SER A 49 9.39 3.67 9.05
CA SER A 49 10.08 2.54 9.70
C SER A 49 9.16 1.38 10.07
N ALA A 50 7.88 1.64 10.23
CA ALA A 50 6.88 0.65 10.62
C ALA A 50 6.36 -0.20 9.43
N SER A 51 6.73 0.14 8.20
CA SER A 51 6.24 -0.56 6.99
C SER A 51 4.71 -0.57 6.93
N VAL A 52 4.12 0.61 6.80
CA VAL A 52 2.66 0.78 6.65
C VAL A 52 2.26 0.44 5.23
N SER A 53 1.25 -0.42 5.07
CA SER A 53 0.67 -0.77 3.78
C SER A 53 -0.38 0.25 3.35
N ARG A 54 -1.41 0.42 4.18
CA ARG A 54 -2.52 1.34 3.90
C ARG A 54 -3.06 1.98 5.18
N VAL A 55 -3.76 3.09 5.00
CA VAL A 55 -4.44 3.81 6.06
C VAL A 55 -5.90 3.98 5.65
N ASP A 56 -6.81 3.35 6.40
CA ASP A 56 -8.24 3.44 6.19
C ASP A 56 -8.82 4.48 7.15
N ILE A 57 -9.66 5.39 6.62
CA ILE A 57 -10.26 6.48 7.41
C ILE A 57 -11.78 6.39 7.32
N ALA A 58 -12.43 6.20 8.45
CA ALA A 58 -13.87 6.25 8.58
C ALA A 58 -14.28 7.43 9.46
N ARG A 59 -15.36 8.11 9.10
CA ARG A 59 -15.91 9.24 9.87
C ARG A 59 -17.34 8.92 10.31
N PRO A 60 -17.53 8.13 11.38
CA PRO A 60 -18.85 7.94 11.96
C PRO A 60 -19.22 9.19 12.76
N ALA A 61 -20.25 9.93 12.31
CA ALA A 61 -20.74 11.15 12.92
C ALA A 61 -19.64 12.21 13.14
N GLN A 62 -19.39 12.61 14.38
CA GLN A 62 -18.43 13.67 14.75
C GLN A 62 -17.05 13.14 15.17
N THR A 63 -16.75 11.87 14.93
CA THR A 63 -15.47 11.25 15.27
C THR A 63 -14.77 10.73 14.04
N ALA A 64 -13.44 10.60 14.08
CA ALA A 64 -12.69 9.95 13.02
C ALA A 64 -12.06 8.65 13.56
N ARG A 65 -12.21 7.56 12.81
CA ARG A 65 -11.54 6.30 13.08
C ARG A 65 -10.51 6.04 12.01
N ILE A 66 -9.26 5.93 12.40
CA ILE A 66 -8.12 5.69 11.51
C ILE A 66 -7.60 4.29 11.78
N THR A 67 -7.66 3.41 10.79
CA THR A 67 -7.09 2.07 10.88
C THR A 67 -5.80 2.02 10.09
N ILE A 68 -4.70 1.68 10.76
CA ILE A 68 -3.35 1.61 10.19
C ILE A 68 -2.99 0.14 10.00
N HIS A 69 -2.86 -0.30 8.76
CA HIS A 69 -2.41 -1.65 8.43
C HIS A 69 -0.88 -1.66 8.30
N THR A 70 -0.23 -2.40 9.17
CA THR A 70 1.24 -2.43 9.26
C THR A 70 1.79 -3.83 9.44
N ALA A 71 3.01 -4.07 8.95
CA ALA A 71 3.74 -5.31 9.21
C ALA A 71 4.43 -5.33 10.58
N ARG A 72 4.60 -4.15 11.22
CA ARG A 72 5.34 -4.00 12.48
C ARG A 72 4.57 -3.15 13.47
N PRO A 73 3.48 -3.66 14.04
CA PRO A 73 2.62 -2.90 14.95
C PRO A 73 3.38 -2.38 16.19
N GLY A 74 4.37 -3.11 16.68
CA GLY A 74 5.16 -2.70 17.84
C GLY A 74 5.88 -1.36 17.67
N ILE A 75 6.31 -1.01 16.45
CA ILE A 75 6.95 0.27 16.16
C ILE A 75 5.94 1.42 16.22
N VAL A 76 4.70 1.16 15.80
CA VAL A 76 3.62 2.17 15.83
C VAL A 76 3.13 2.39 17.25
N ILE A 77 3.00 1.32 18.03
CA ILE A 77 2.52 1.38 19.44
C ILE A 77 3.54 2.09 20.33
N GLY A 78 4.83 1.82 20.10
CA GLY A 78 5.91 2.37 20.88
C GLY A 78 5.98 1.79 22.31
N LYS A 79 6.85 2.38 23.14
CA LYS A 79 7.01 1.95 24.53
C LYS A 79 5.77 2.36 25.33
N LYS A 80 5.09 1.38 25.92
CA LYS A 80 3.88 1.58 26.77
C LYS A 80 2.74 2.37 26.10
N GLY A 81 2.70 2.43 24.74
CA GLY A 81 1.65 3.15 24.03
C GLY A 81 1.83 4.67 23.92
N GLU A 82 2.95 5.22 24.36
CA GLU A 82 3.20 6.68 24.32
C GLU A 82 3.19 7.24 22.89
N ASP A 83 3.72 6.49 21.94
CA ASP A 83 3.82 6.96 20.54
C ASP A 83 2.45 7.01 19.88
N VAL A 84 1.58 6.04 20.14
CA VAL A 84 0.18 6.07 19.65
C VAL A 84 -0.59 7.23 20.28
N GLU A 85 -0.38 7.51 21.56
CA GLU A 85 -1.07 8.62 22.22
C GLU A 85 -0.63 9.98 21.66
N LYS A 86 0.66 10.17 21.43
CA LYS A 86 1.19 11.35 20.73
C LYS A 86 0.62 11.48 19.30
N LEU A 87 0.58 10.37 18.56
CA LEU A 87 -0.05 10.33 17.23
C LEU A 87 -1.52 10.75 17.31
N ARG A 88 -2.28 10.22 18.27
CA ARG A 88 -3.68 10.57 18.46
C ARG A 88 -3.88 12.06 18.71
N GLN A 89 -3.04 12.67 19.54
CA GLN A 89 -3.08 14.10 19.83
C GLN A 89 -2.76 14.95 18.60
N ASP A 90 -1.71 14.57 17.83
CA ASP A 90 -1.32 15.26 16.62
C ASP A 90 -2.43 15.20 15.55
N LEU A 91 -3.05 14.02 15.38
CA LEU A 91 -4.13 13.82 14.42
C LEU A 91 -5.41 14.55 14.84
N THR A 92 -5.73 14.57 16.12
CA THR A 92 -6.86 15.34 16.65
C THR A 92 -6.69 16.84 16.35
N LYS A 93 -5.47 17.37 16.51
CA LYS A 93 -5.18 18.77 16.15
C LYS A 93 -5.32 19.05 14.67
N GLN A 94 -4.89 18.09 13.81
CA GLN A 94 -4.95 18.26 12.34
C GLN A 94 -6.38 18.13 11.78
N MET A 95 -7.18 17.23 12.34
CA MET A 95 -8.54 16.95 11.86
C MET A 95 -9.61 17.81 12.53
N GLY A 96 -9.31 18.42 13.67
CA GLY A 96 -10.28 19.21 14.45
C GLY A 96 -11.42 18.40 15.09
N VAL A 97 -11.33 17.06 15.05
CA VAL A 97 -12.33 16.13 15.60
C VAL A 97 -11.62 15.05 16.43
N PRO A 98 -12.30 14.43 17.42
CA PRO A 98 -11.73 13.32 18.18
C PRO A 98 -11.34 12.17 17.25
N VAL A 99 -10.11 11.65 17.43
CA VAL A 99 -9.56 10.58 16.59
C VAL A 99 -9.36 9.31 17.43
N HIS A 100 -9.82 8.18 16.87
CA HIS A 100 -9.51 6.85 17.37
C HIS A 100 -8.57 6.15 16.40
N ILE A 101 -7.46 5.61 16.91
CA ILE A 101 -6.47 4.89 16.10
C ILE A 101 -6.61 3.39 16.38
N ASN A 102 -6.86 2.62 15.33
CA ASN A 102 -6.76 1.17 15.32
C ASN A 102 -5.48 0.75 14.59
N ILE A 103 -4.81 -0.27 15.09
CA ILE A 103 -3.61 -0.83 14.46
C ILE A 103 -3.90 -2.28 14.13
N GLU A 104 -3.82 -2.61 12.84
CA GLU A 104 -4.03 -3.96 12.35
C GLU A 104 -2.72 -4.54 11.81
N GLU A 105 -2.39 -5.74 12.27
CA GLU A 105 -1.18 -6.44 11.84
C GLU A 105 -1.41 -7.19 10.54
N ILE A 106 -0.52 -6.99 9.58
CA ILE A 106 -0.46 -7.78 8.35
C ILE A 106 0.40 -9.01 8.59
N ARG A 107 -0.25 -10.17 8.76
CA ARG A 107 0.42 -11.45 9.09
C ARG A 107 1.35 -11.95 7.99
N LYS A 108 1.06 -11.65 6.72
CA LYS A 108 1.84 -12.08 5.56
C LYS A 108 2.28 -10.88 4.73
N PRO A 109 3.31 -10.14 5.14
CA PRO A 109 3.75 -8.92 4.45
C PRO A 109 4.26 -9.17 3.03
N GLU A 110 4.69 -10.39 2.72
CA GLU A 110 5.14 -10.77 1.38
C GLU A 110 3.99 -10.97 0.37
N LEU A 111 2.75 -11.00 0.83
CA LEU A 111 1.55 -11.03 -0.01
C LEU A 111 0.90 -9.67 -0.17
N ASP A 112 1.38 -8.66 0.54
CA ASP A 112 0.90 -7.28 0.42
C ASP A 112 1.72 -6.52 -0.62
N GLY A 113 1.05 -5.99 -1.64
CA GLY A 113 1.72 -5.33 -2.77
C GLY A 113 2.52 -4.10 -2.36
N MET A 114 1.99 -3.29 -1.42
CA MET A 114 2.67 -2.07 -0.98
C MET A 114 3.93 -2.40 -0.17
N LEU A 115 3.87 -3.37 0.73
CA LEU A 115 5.01 -3.77 1.56
C LEU A 115 6.13 -4.40 0.74
N VAL A 116 5.78 -5.21 -0.25
CA VAL A 116 6.76 -5.78 -1.18
C VAL A 116 7.39 -4.68 -2.03
N ALA A 117 6.61 -3.73 -2.55
CA ALA A 117 7.14 -2.60 -3.31
C ALA A 117 8.11 -1.74 -2.47
N GLN A 118 7.75 -1.42 -1.22
CA GLN A 118 8.62 -0.72 -0.26
C GLN A 118 9.92 -1.49 -0.01
N SER A 119 9.85 -2.80 0.20
CA SER A 119 11.03 -3.65 0.43
C SER A 119 11.96 -3.66 -0.78
N VAL A 120 11.43 -3.76 -2.00
CA VAL A 120 12.22 -3.69 -3.22
C VAL A 120 12.84 -2.30 -3.39
N ALA A 121 12.09 -1.21 -3.15
CA ALA A 121 12.60 0.15 -3.22
C ALA A 121 13.78 0.36 -2.27
N GLN A 122 13.66 -0.04 -1.01
CA GLN A 122 14.76 0.05 -0.03
C GLN A 122 16.00 -0.74 -0.47
N GLN A 123 15.83 -1.90 -1.12
CA GLN A 123 16.97 -2.64 -1.66
C GLN A 123 17.64 -1.88 -2.82
N LEU A 124 16.87 -1.22 -3.70
CA LEU A 124 17.41 -0.40 -4.78
C LEU A 124 18.17 0.82 -4.25
N GLU A 125 17.65 1.49 -3.23
CA GLU A 125 18.32 2.61 -2.55
C GLU A 125 19.66 2.18 -1.91
N ARG A 126 19.71 0.95 -1.40
CA ARG A 126 20.94 0.32 -0.89
C ARG A 126 21.85 -0.23 -1.99
N ARG A 127 21.60 0.12 -3.25
CA ARG A 127 22.40 -0.30 -4.43
C ARG A 127 22.43 -1.80 -4.68
N VAL A 128 21.44 -2.55 -4.22
CA VAL A 128 21.28 -3.96 -4.59
C VAL A 128 20.92 -4.03 -6.08
N MET A 129 21.49 -4.99 -6.80
CA MET A 129 21.20 -5.18 -8.22
C MET A 129 19.70 -5.44 -8.43
N PHE A 130 19.04 -4.61 -9.25
CA PHE A 130 17.59 -4.60 -9.44
C PHE A 130 17.03 -5.96 -9.89
N ARG A 131 17.74 -6.70 -10.76
CA ARG A 131 17.34 -8.05 -11.19
C ARG A 131 17.27 -9.03 -10.03
N ARG A 132 18.23 -8.94 -9.11
CA ARG A 132 18.29 -9.79 -7.91
C ARG A 132 17.15 -9.45 -6.94
N ALA A 133 16.89 -8.16 -6.73
CA ALA A 133 15.81 -7.69 -5.86
C ALA A 133 14.44 -8.15 -6.39
N MET A 134 14.17 -7.96 -7.68
CA MET A 134 12.91 -8.39 -8.32
C MET A 134 12.72 -9.91 -8.27
N LYS A 135 13.74 -10.70 -8.65
CA LYS A 135 13.64 -12.16 -8.63
C LYS A 135 13.39 -12.71 -7.22
N ARG A 136 14.08 -12.16 -6.20
CA ARG A 136 13.88 -12.55 -4.81
C ARG A 136 12.45 -12.24 -4.34
N ALA A 137 11.91 -11.07 -4.67
CA ALA A 137 10.55 -10.70 -4.32
C ALA A 137 9.53 -11.64 -4.97
N VAL A 138 9.69 -11.96 -6.26
CA VAL A 138 8.84 -12.90 -6.98
C VAL A 138 8.89 -14.30 -6.36
N GLN A 139 10.07 -14.84 -6.11
CA GLN A 139 10.25 -16.15 -5.51
C GLN A 139 9.64 -16.24 -4.09
N ASN A 140 9.83 -15.21 -3.27
CA ASN A 140 9.25 -15.17 -1.93
C ASN A 140 7.72 -15.17 -1.98
N ALA A 141 7.12 -14.34 -2.83
CA ALA A 141 5.68 -14.29 -2.99
C ALA A 141 5.10 -15.63 -3.46
N MET A 142 5.70 -16.26 -4.47
CA MET A 142 5.24 -17.55 -4.99
C MET A 142 5.38 -18.66 -3.94
N ARG A 143 6.46 -18.65 -3.13
CA ARG A 143 6.68 -19.63 -2.04
C ARG A 143 5.60 -19.56 -0.96
N ILE A 144 5.07 -18.37 -0.67
CA ILE A 144 4.05 -18.15 0.36
C ILE A 144 2.62 -18.42 -0.16
N GLY A 145 2.50 -18.70 -1.47
CA GLY A 145 1.23 -19.11 -2.07
C GLY A 145 0.53 -18.05 -2.90
N ALA A 146 1.24 -17.04 -3.39
CA ALA A 146 0.70 -16.15 -4.40
C ALA A 146 0.34 -16.92 -5.67
N LYS A 147 -0.82 -16.65 -6.28
CA LYS A 147 -1.18 -17.24 -7.58
C LYS A 147 -0.47 -16.62 -8.76
N GLY A 148 0.01 -15.41 -8.59
CA GLY A 148 0.79 -14.71 -9.58
C GLY A 148 1.24 -13.34 -9.10
N ILE A 149 2.35 -12.92 -9.67
CA ILE A 149 2.97 -11.62 -9.37
C ILE A 149 3.56 -11.03 -10.64
N LYS A 150 3.45 -9.72 -10.79
CA LYS A 150 4.16 -8.94 -11.80
C LYS A 150 4.82 -7.76 -11.13
N ILE A 151 6.14 -7.64 -11.25
CA ILE A 151 6.92 -6.50 -10.79
C ILE A 151 7.49 -5.79 -12.01
N GLN A 152 7.35 -4.48 -12.06
CA GLN A 152 7.90 -3.62 -13.08
C GLN A 152 8.71 -2.50 -12.44
N VAL A 153 9.88 -2.24 -12.98
CA VAL A 153 10.80 -1.22 -12.51
C VAL A 153 11.18 -0.33 -13.69
N SER A 154 11.05 0.97 -13.54
CA SER A 154 11.26 1.96 -14.60
C SER A 154 12.16 3.09 -14.11
N GLY A 155 13.14 3.46 -14.91
CA GLY A 155 14.08 4.55 -14.58
C GLY A 155 15.50 4.23 -15.01
N ARG A 156 16.48 4.94 -14.42
CA ARG A 156 17.92 4.73 -14.66
C ARG A 156 18.43 3.52 -13.86
N LEU A 157 18.12 2.33 -14.37
CA LEU A 157 18.42 1.06 -13.70
C LEU A 157 19.93 0.82 -13.61
N GLY A 158 20.44 0.68 -12.39
CA GLY A 158 21.88 0.48 -12.12
C GLY A 158 22.74 1.71 -12.43
N GLY A 159 22.16 2.91 -12.53
CA GLY A 159 22.86 4.15 -12.84
C GLY A 159 23.08 4.39 -14.34
N ALA A 160 22.43 3.61 -15.22
CA ALA A 160 22.52 3.82 -16.68
C ALA A 160 22.04 5.21 -17.08
N GLU A 161 22.67 5.84 -18.07
CA GLU A 161 22.27 7.16 -18.57
C GLU A 161 20.88 7.14 -19.19
N ILE A 162 20.58 6.08 -19.93
CA ILE A 162 19.30 5.92 -20.60
C ILE A 162 18.34 5.14 -19.68
N ALA A 163 17.21 5.77 -19.38
CA ALA A 163 16.15 5.11 -18.61
C ALA A 163 15.51 3.98 -19.43
N ARG A 164 15.22 2.91 -18.76
CA ARG A 164 14.50 1.77 -19.34
C ARG A 164 13.54 1.15 -18.35
N THR A 165 12.64 0.32 -18.88
CA THR A 165 11.68 -0.43 -18.07
C THR A 165 12.00 -1.91 -18.18
N GLU A 166 12.16 -2.57 -17.03
CA GLU A 166 12.28 -4.02 -16.95
C GLU A 166 11.18 -4.58 -16.05
N TRP A 167 10.67 -5.76 -16.37
CA TRP A 167 9.62 -6.41 -15.60
C TRP A 167 9.84 -7.91 -15.51
N TYR A 168 9.34 -8.48 -14.40
CA TYR A 168 9.25 -9.92 -14.19
C TYR A 168 7.81 -10.28 -13.87
N ARG A 169 7.36 -11.41 -14.42
CA ARG A 169 6.03 -11.96 -14.15
C ARG A 169 6.14 -13.47 -13.93
N GLU A 170 5.45 -13.96 -12.92
CA GLU A 170 5.32 -15.38 -12.63
C GLU A 170 3.87 -15.67 -12.25
N GLY A 171 3.38 -16.84 -12.65
CA GLY A 171 1.99 -17.24 -12.42
C GLY A 171 0.97 -16.50 -13.29
N ARG A 172 -0.28 -16.44 -12.79
CA ARG A 172 -1.42 -15.83 -13.51
C ARG A 172 -1.62 -14.38 -13.06
N VAL A 173 -1.88 -13.49 -14.00
CA VAL A 173 -2.18 -12.06 -13.73
C VAL A 173 -3.43 -11.66 -14.53
N PRO A 174 -4.66 -12.12 -14.15
CA PRO A 174 -5.88 -11.88 -14.91
C PRO A 174 -6.45 -10.49 -14.62
N LEU A 175 -5.91 -9.45 -15.24
CA LEU A 175 -6.33 -8.06 -15.02
C LEU A 175 -7.78 -7.78 -15.45
N HIS A 176 -8.31 -8.54 -16.43
CA HIS A 176 -9.67 -8.38 -16.94
C HIS A 176 -10.72 -9.12 -16.10
N THR A 177 -10.34 -10.03 -15.23
CA THR A 177 -11.27 -10.76 -14.37
C THR A 177 -11.61 -9.92 -13.14
N LEU A 178 -12.82 -9.37 -13.05
CA LEU A 178 -13.24 -8.48 -11.95
C LEU A 178 -13.26 -9.17 -10.58
N ARG A 179 -13.65 -10.46 -10.53
CA ARG A 179 -13.70 -11.24 -9.29
C ARG A 179 -12.33 -11.64 -8.72
N ALA A 180 -11.23 -11.44 -9.50
CA ALA A 180 -9.89 -11.75 -9.02
C ALA A 180 -9.47 -10.72 -7.98
N ASP A 181 -9.03 -11.18 -6.81
CA ASP A 181 -8.45 -10.32 -5.80
C ASP A 181 -7.04 -9.91 -6.22
N ILE A 182 -6.93 -8.70 -6.73
CA ILE A 182 -5.68 -8.11 -7.21
C ILE A 182 -5.29 -6.99 -6.27
N ASP A 183 -4.09 -7.10 -5.73
CA ASP A 183 -3.44 -6.02 -5.03
C ASP A 183 -2.47 -5.30 -5.96
N TYR A 184 -2.57 -3.97 -5.99
CA TYR A 184 -1.76 -3.11 -6.84
C TYR A 184 -1.11 -2.02 -6.02
N ALA A 185 0.20 -1.89 -6.16
CA ALA A 185 0.94 -0.84 -5.49
C ALA A 185 1.95 -0.19 -6.43
N THR A 186 2.14 1.10 -6.24
CA THR A 186 3.23 1.88 -6.84
C THR A 186 4.08 2.47 -5.73
N TYR A 187 5.38 2.46 -5.93
CA TYR A 187 6.31 3.06 -4.99
C TYR A 187 7.51 3.64 -5.72
N GLU A 188 8.17 4.61 -5.12
CA GLU A 188 9.33 5.29 -5.68
C GLU A 188 10.57 5.01 -4.85
N ALA A 189 11.67 4.64 -5.52
CA ALA A 189 12.98 4.49 -4.90
C ALA A 189 13.84 5.69 -5.25
N HIS A 190 14.27 6.45 -4.26
CA HIS A 190 15.12 7.62 -4.43
C HIS A 190 16.59 7.20 -4.44
N THR A 191 17.20 7.18 -5.62
CA THR A 191 18.61 6.83 -5.80
C THR A 191 19.47 8.06 -6.08
N THR A 192 20.78 7.91 -5.97
CA THR A 192 21.73 8.99 -6.32
C THR A 192 21.65 9.42 -7.78
N TYR A 193 21.13 8.57 -8.66
CA TYR A 193 20.99 8.82 -10.11
C TYR A 193 19.60 9.26 -10.53
N GLY A 194 18.70 9.48 -9.56
CA GLY A 194 17.31 9.87 -9.80
C GLY A 194 16.31 8.89 -9.20
N VAL A 195 15.03 9.12 -9.50
CA VAL A 195 13.92 8.31 -9.00
C VAL A 195 13.71 7.09 -9.90
N ILE A 196 13.54 5.92 -9.29
CA ILE A 196 13.15 4.68 -9.95
C ILE A 196 11.72 4.37 -9.54
N GLY A 197 10.80 4.35 -10.51
CA GLY A 197 9.41 3.99 -10.29
C GLY A 197 9.24 2.46 -10.23
N LEU A 198 8.51 2.00 -9.22
CA LEU A 198 8.14 0.61 -9.02
C LEU A 198 6.63 0.45 -9.19
N SER A 199 6.21 -0.59 -9.90
CA SER A 199 4.81 -1.01 -9.99
C SER A 199 4.73 -2.51 -9.71
N LEU A 200 3.86 -2.88 -8.80
CA LEU A 200 3.67 -4.25 -8.37
C LEU A 200 2.21 -4.64 -8.46
N ILE A 201 1.97 -5.80 -9.05
CA ILE A 201 0.66 -6.44 -9.11
C ILE A 201 0.79 -7.81 -8.48
N HIS A 202 0.00 -8.04 -7.45
CA HIS A 202 -0.06 -9.29 -6.71
C HIS A 202 -1.46 -9.90 -6.80
N ILE A 203 -1.54 -11.22 -6.83
CA ILE A 203 -2.81 -11.92 -6.87
C ILE A 203 -2.86 -12.89 -5.70
N SER A 204 -3.73 -12.59 -4.77
CA SER A 204 -4.15 -13.51 -3.73
C SER A 204 -5.32 -14.37 -4.22
N GLU A 205 -5.54 -15.49 -3.59
CA GLU A 205 -6.70 -16.32 -3.87
C GLU A 205 -7.94 -15.61 -3.31
N PRO A 206 -8.97 -15.32 -4.12
CA PRO A 206 -10.26 -15.04 -3.54
C PRO A 206 -10.66 -16.28 -2.73
N THR A 207 -10.87 -16.08 -1.44
CA THR A 207 -11.46 -17.13 -0.60
C THR A 207 -12.74 -17.56 -1.29
N ARG A 208 -12.73 -18.79 -1.83
CA ARG A 208 -13.91 -19.37 -2.44
C ARG A 208 -14.94 -19.46 -1.31
N PRO A 209 -16.10 -18.80 -1.40
CA PRO A 209 -17.13 -19.06 -0.40
C PRO A 209 -17.38 -20.55 -0.39
N GLU A 210 -17.18 -21.20 0.75
CA GLU A 210 -17.53 -22.60 0.92
C GLU A 210 -19.00 -22.71 0.53
N ARG A 211 -19.30 -23.57 -0.44
CA ARG A 211 -20.66 -23.90 -0.76
C ARG A 211 -21.25 -24.48 0.52
N ILE A 212 -22.16 -23.74 1.13
CA ILE A 212 -23.00 -24.27 2.18
C ILE A 212 -23.83 -25.35 1.50
N SER A 213 -23.49 -26.59 1.79
CA SER A 213 -24.22 -27.79 1.39
C SER A 213 -25.46 -27.96 2.24
#